data_78e4a63b1898ac3306cd484ca8da8f05
#
_entry.id   78e4a63b1898ac3306cd484ca8da8f05
#
_cell.length_a   1.000
_cell.length_b   1.000
_cell.length_c   1.000
_cell.angle_alpha   90.00
_cell.angle_beta   90.00
_cell.angle_gamma   90.00
#
_symmetry.space_group_name_H-M   'P 1'
#
loop_
_entity.id
_entity.type
_entity.pdbx_description
1 polymer ?
#
loop_
_entity_poly.entity_id
_entity_poly.type
_entity_poly.pdbx_seq_one_letter_code
_entity_poly.pdbx_strand_id
1 'polypeptide(L)'
;MICFSGNRRGIDDRTGMNNCLKALKQIVPVAEKANVILNMELLNSKVDHHDYMCDRSPWGVELVKRVGSDNFKLLYDIYHMQIMEGDVIRTIRQDHAVFGHYHTGGNPGRNELDDTQELNYKAIARAIADVGFQGYMAHEFIPLRDPLTSLGEAVELCVV
;
A
#
# COMPACT_ATOMS: atom_id res chain seq x y z
N MET A 1 9.11 7.78 -2.14
CA MET A 1 8.18 8.65 -2.94
C MET A 1 7.01 7.81 -3.39
N ILE A 2 5.77 8.33 -3.27
CA ILE A 2 4.55 7.61 -3.70
C ILE A 2 4.26 7.93 -5.16
N CYS A 3 3.80 6.94 -5.93
CA CYS A 3 3.32 7.09 -7.30
C CYS A 3 2.06 6.24 -7.54
N PHE A 4 1.35 6.52 -8.62
CA PHE A 4 0.07 5.90 -8.95
C PHE A 4 0.08 5.32 -10.36
N SER A 5 -0.66 4.22 -10.54
CA SER A 5 -0.81 3.56 -11.85
C SER A 5 -1.72 4.32 -12.83
N GLY A 6 -2.56 5.20 -12.29
CA GLY A 6 -3.65 5.81 -13.04
C GLY A 6 -4.86 4.88 -13.22
N ASN A 7 -5.86 5.39 -13.93
CA ASN A 7 -7.15 4.73 -14.13
C ASN A 7 -7.16 3.88 -15.41
N ARG A 8 -8.00 2.84 -15.42
CA ARG A 8 -8.18 1.90 -16.54
C ARG A 8 -8.70 2.59 -17.81
N ARG A 9 -9.70 3.45 -17.67
CA ARG A 9 -10.36 4.11 -18.82
C ARG A 9 -10.72 3.12 -19.94
N GLY A 10 -11.20 1.94 -19.57
CA GLY A 10 -11.60 0.88 -20.48
C GLY A 10 -10.48 -0.01 -21.01
N ILE A 11 -9.21 0.21 -20.66
CA ILE A 11 -8.12 -0.72 -21.02
C ILE A 11 -8.05 -1.92 -20.06
N ASP A 12 -7.57 -3.04 -20.58
CA ASP A 12 -7.37 -4.27 -19.80
C ASP A 12 -6.11 -4.23 -18.92
N ASP A 13 -5.99 -5.19 -18.01
CA ASP A 13 -4.88 -5.31 -17.07
C ASP A 13 -3.52 -5.43 -17.77
N ARG A 14 -3.46 -6.15 -18.89
CA ARG A 14 -2.21 -6.35 -19.66
C ARG A 14 -1.75 -5.06 -20.31
N THR A 15 -2.67 -4.31 -20.88
CA THR A 15 -2.38 -3.01 -21.50
C THR A 15 -1.95 -2.01 -20.43
N GLY A 16 -2.66 -1.94 -19.29
CA GLY A 16 -2.29 -1.12 -18.13
C GLY A 16 -0.90 -1.45 -17.58
N MET A 17 -0.60 -2.74 -17.42
CA MET A 17 0.71 -3.24 -16.99
C MET A 17 1.83 -2.77 -17.94
N ASN A 18 1.63 -2.92 -19.25
CA ASN A 18 2.63 -2.50 -20.24
C ASN A 18 2.84 -0.98 -20.26
N ASN A 19 1.78 -0.20 -20.08
CA ASN A 19 1.86 1.26 -20.00
C ASN A 19 2.65 1.69 -18.76
N CYS A 20 2.35 1.13 -17.59
CA CYS A 20 3.10 1.39 -16.36
C CYS A 20 4.57 0.99 -16.51
N LEU A 21 4.84 -0.19 -17.02
CA LEU A 21 6.21 -0.67 -17.23
C LEU A 21 7.01 0.25 -18.16
N LYS A 22 6.39 0.73 -19.26
CA LYS A 22 7.03 1.67 -20.20
C LYS A 22 7.41 3.00 -19.51
N ALA A 23 6.54 3.54 -18.67
CA ALA A 23 6.78 4.76 -17.93
C ALA A 23 7.86 4.55 -16.85
N LEU A 24 7.74 3.49 -16.05
CA LEU A 24 8.65 3.18 -14.96
C LEU A 24 10.09 2.94 -15.43
N LYS A 25 10.28 2.28 -16.58
CA LYS A 25 11.61 2.11 -17.18
C LYS A 25 12.33 3.42 -17.51
N GLN A 26 11.60 4.53 -17.63
CA GLN A 26 12.21 5.85 -17.84
C GLN A 26 12.52 6.57 -16.52
N ILE A 27 11.73 6.32 -15.48
CA ILE A 27 11.81 7.04 -14.21
C ILE A 27 12.72 6.32 -13.20
N VAL A 28 12.66 5.00 -13.16
CA VAL A 28 13.41 4.19 -12.19
C VAL A 28 14.92 4.44 -12.23
N PRO A 29 15.60 4.57 -13.39
CA PRO A 29 17.02 4.92 -13.41
C PRO A 29 17.36 6.28 -12.75
N VAL A 30 16.41 7.22 -12.75
CA VAL A 30 16.57 8.50 -12.04
C VAL A 30 16.44 8.29 -10.53
N ALA A 31 15.46 7.48 -10.11
CA ALA A 31 15.28 7.12 -8.69
C ALA A 31 16.48 6.35 -8.13
N GLU A 32 17.04 5.42 -8.89
CA GLU A 32 18.27 4.68 -8.54
C GLU A 32 19.45 5.64 -8.31
N LYS A 33 19.71 6.57 -9.23
CA LYS A 33 20.76 7.57 -9.09
C LYS A 33 20.57 8.48 -7.88
N ALA A 34 19.33 8.78 -7.53
CA ALA A 34 18.97 9.61 -6.38
C ALA A 34 18.86 8.81 -5.07
N ASN A 35 19.05 7.49 -5.10
CA ASN A 35 18.81 6.59 -3.97
C ASN A 35 17.42 6.77 -3.33
N VAL A 36 16.39 6.89 -4.17
CA VAL A 36 14.99 7.06 -3.78
C VAL A 36 14.20 5.82 -4.17
N ILE A 37 13.38 5.30 -3.26
CA ILE A 37 12.43 4.23 -3.57
C ILE A 37 11.12 4.87 -4.07
N LEU A 38 10.67 4.45 -5.25
CA LEU A 38 9.33 4.72 -5.76
C LEU A 38 8.39 3.64 -5.25
N ASN A 39 7.36 4.02 -4.52
CA ASN A 39 6.34 3.10 -4.02
C ASN A 39 5.04 3.34 -4.79
N MET A 40 4.60 2.36 -5.60
CA MET A 40 3.29 2.43 -6.24
C MET A 40 2.23 1.99 -5.25
N GLU A 41 1.26 2.87 -5.02
CA GLU A 41 0.21 2.61 -4.06
C GLU A 41 -0.87 1.70 -4.61
N LEU A 42 -1.25 0.70 -3.82
CA LEU A 42 -2.40 -0.17 -4.03
C LEU A 42 -3.65 0.52 -3.47
N LEU A 43 -4.58 0.89 -4.35
CA LEU A 43 -5.83 1.56 -3.96
C LEU A 43 -7.05 0.68 -4.23
N ASN A 44 -8.11 0.85 -3.46
CA ASN A 44 -9.35 0.14 -3.72
C ASN A 44 -10.16 0.79 -4.86
N SER A 45 -10.62 -0.04 -5.80
CA SER A 45 -11.53 0.38 -6.87
C SER A 45 -13.01 0.14 -6.54
N LYS A 46 -13.31 -0.55 -5.44
CA LYS A 46 -14.69 -0.86 -5.04
C LYS A 46 -15.44 0.32 -4.44
N VAL A 47 -14.74 1.19 -3.68
CA VAL A 47 -15.36 2.26 -2.88
C VAL A 47 -14.81 3.63 -3.25
N ASP A 48 -13.48 3.84 -3.13
CA ASP A 48 -12.91 5.19 -3.11
C ASP A 48 -12.33 5.63 -4.46
N HIS A 49 -11.71 4.71 -5.22
CA HIS A 49 -10.97 5.03 -6.43
C HIS A 49 -11.46 4.21 -7.64
N HIS A 50 -12.75 4.38 -7.98
CA HIS A 50 -13.35 3.69 -9.12
C HIS A 50 -12.46 3.77 -10.35
N ASP A 51 -12.29 2.62 -11.04
CA ASP A 51 -11.49 2.50 -12.26
C ASP A 51 -9.95 2.56 -12.08
N TYR A 52 -9.43 2.58 -10.83
CA TYR A 52 -7.99 2.52 -10.59
C TYR A 52 -7.38 1.21 -11.10
N MET A 53 -6.16 1.27 -11.68
CA MET A 53 -5.55 0.10 -12.33
C MET A 53 -4.88 -0.85 -11.34
N CYS A 54 -4.02 -0.36 -10.44
CA CYS A 54 -3.26 -1.16 -9.48
C CYS A 54 -4.09 -1.41 -8.20
N ASP A 55 -5.22 -2.10 -8.34
CA ASP A 55 -6.20 -2.32 -7.27
C ASP A 55 -6.10 -3.71 -6.60
N ARG A 56 -5.06 -4.50 -6.95
CA ARG A 56 -4.83 -5.86 -6.45
C ARG A 56 -3.35 -6.14 -6.23
N SER A 57 -3.03 -6.81 -5.13
CA SER A 57 -1.66 -7.19 -4.80
C SER A 57 -0.99 -8.04 -5.88
N PRO A 58 -1.61 -9.06 -6.47
CA PRO A 58 -0.95 -9.87 -7.51
C PRO A 58 -0.55 -9.06 -8.75
N TRP A 59 -1.37 -8.08 -9.14
CA TRP A 59 -1.04 -7.20 -10.27
C TRP A 59 0.16 -6.29 -9.94
N GLY A 60 0.19 -5.70 -8.75
CA GLY A 60 1.31 -4.88 -8.31
C GLY A 60 2.61 -5.68 -8.17
N VAL A 61 2.55 -6.87 -7.57
CA VAL A 61 3.69 -7.80 -7.43
C VAL A 61 4.28 -8.14 -8.79
N GLU A 62 3.46 -8.45 -9.78
CA GLU A 62 3.91 -8.73 -11.15
C GLU A 62 4.59 -7.51 -11.77
N LEU A 63 4.06 -6.30 -11.56
CA LEU A 63 4.69 -5.08 -12.05
C LEU A 63 6.07 -4.87 -11.44
N VAL A 64 6.24 -5.05 -10.12
CA VAL A 64 7.55 -4.94 -9.44
C VAL A 64 8.55 -5.93 -10.03
N LYS A 65 8.14 -7.19 -10.24
CA LYS A 65 8.99 -8.23 -10.86
C LYS A 65 9.43 -7.84 -12.26
N ARG A 66 8.54 -7.27 -13.07
CA ARG A 66 8.86 -6.86 -14.46
C ARG A 66 9.75 -5.61 -14.54
N VAL A 67 9.61 -4.71 -13.58
CA VAL A 67 10.50 -3.53 -13.45
C VAL A 67 11.90 -3.97 -13.07
N GLY A 68 12.02 -4.90 -12.11
CA GLY A 68 13.27 -5.55 -11.75
C GLY A 68 14.29 -4.64 -11.05
N SER A 69 13.83 -3.65 -10.27
CA SER A 69 14.69 -2.72 -9.55
C SER A 69 14.30 -2.64 -8.07
N ASP A 70 15.29 -2.60 -7.20
CA ASP A 70 15.07 -2.41 -5.76
C ASP A 70 14.57 -1.00 -5.41
N ASN A 71 14.69 -0.07 -6.33
CA ASN A 71 14.17 1.29 -6.19
C ASN A 71 12.73 1.46 -6.67
N PHE A 72 12.05 0.34 -7.01
CA PHE A 72 10.62 0.31 -7.28
C PHE A 72 9.94 -0.78 -6.45
N LYS A 73 9.05 -0.37 -5.56
CA LYS A 73 8.29 -1.24 -4.64
C LYS A 73 6.81 -0.87 -4.68
N LEU A 74 6.02 -1.58 -3.90
CA LEU A 74 4.63 -1.24 -3.64
C LEU A 74 4.50 -0.53 -2.29
N LEU A 75 3.57 0.38 -2.21
CA LEU A 75 2.96 0.80 -0.96
C LEU A 75 1.74 -0.08 -0.74
N TYR A 76 1.77 -0.88 0.32
CA TYR A 76 0.64 -1.71 0.74
C TYR A 76 -0.23 -0.92 1.71
N ASP A 77 -1.29 -0.32 1.19
CA ASP A 77 -2.28 0.34 2.04
C ASP A 77 -3.25 -0.71 2.58
N ILE A 78 -3.20 -0.91 3.89
CA ILE A 78 -3.94 -1.96 4.60
C ILE A 78 -5.45 -1.70 4.51
N TYR A 79 -5.88 -0.44 4.62
CA TYR A 79 -7.29 -0.08 4.46
C TYR A 79 -7.81 -0.45 3.06
N HIS A 80 -7.08 -0.04 2.03
CA HIS A 80 -7.48 -0.33 0.66
C HIS A 80 -7.49 -1.83 0.35
N MET A 81 -6.49 -2.57 0.80
CA MET A 81 -6.39 -4.00 0.51
C MET A 81 -7.35 -4.84 1.36
N GLN A 82 -7.74 -4.39 2.54
CA GLN A 82 -8.84 -5.01 3.28
C GLN A 82 -10.15 -4.98 2.45
N ILE A 83 -10.47 -3.84 1.85
CA ILE A 83 -11.67 -3.68 1.00
C ILE A 83 -11.60 -4.58 -0.24
N MET A 84 -10.43 -4.67 -0.87
CA MET A 84 -10.26 -5.39 -2.12
C MET A 84 -10.10 -6.91 -1.95
N GLU A 85 -9.29 -7.34 -1.01
CA GLU A 85 -8.78 -8.71 -0.92
C GLU A 85 -9.02 -9.38 0.45
N GLY A 86 -8.90 -8.60 1.55
CA GLY A 86 -8.84 -9.17 2.89
C GLY A 86 -7.54 -9.96 3.11
N ASP A 87 -7.54 -10.88 4.09
CA ASP A 87 -6.42 -11.80 4.42
C ASP A 87 -5.04 -11.10 4.49
N VAL A 88 -5.04 -9.88 5.04
CA VAL A 88 -3.94 -8.91 5.03
C VAL A 88 -2.64 -9.51 5.57
N ILE A 89 -2.69 -10.22 6.71
CA ILE A 89 -1.48 -10.78 7.35
C ILE A 89 -0.81 -11.84 6.46
N ARG A 90 -1.58 -12.67 5.79
CA ARG A 90 -1.02 -13.69 4.87
C ARG A 90 -0.36 -13.02 3.67
N THR A 91 -1.02 -12.03 3.07
CA THR A 91 -0.47 -11.26 1.95
C THR A 91 0.83 -10.56 2.34
N ILE A 92 0.88 -9.92 3.52
CA ILE A 92 2.11 -9.30 4.03
C ILE A 92 3.23 -10.33 4.14
N ARG A 93 2.99 -11.47 4.78
CA ARG A 93 4.02 -12.51 4.94
C ARG A 93 4.49 -13.09 3.61
N GLN A 94 3.60 -13.24 2.65
CA GLN A 94 3.91 -13.81 1.34
C GLN A 94 4.72 -12.87 0.47
N ASP A 95 4.32 -11.60 0.42
CA ASP A 95 4.81 -10.64 -0.57
C ASP A 95 5.66 -9.50 0.04
N HIS A 96 6.06 -9.59 1.33
CA HIS A 96 6.80 -8.54 2.06
C HIS A 96 8.02 -8.01 1.30
N ALA A 97 8.71 -8.83 0.53
CA ALA A 97 9.93 -8.44 -0.20
C ALA A 97 9.69 -7.34 -1.26
N VAL A 98 8.45 -7.19 -1.73
CA VAL A 98 8.08 -6.17 -2.72
C VAL A 98 7.38 -4.96 -2.09
N PHE A 99 7.09 -4.98 -0.79
CA PHE A 99 6.49 -3.86 -0.08
C PHE A 99 7.57 -2.93 0.49
N GLY A 100 7.56 -1.67 0.07
CA GLY A 100 8.52 -0.66 0.51
C GLY A 100 7.93 0.34 1.50
N HIS A 101 6.61 0.33 1.69
CA HIS A 101 5.89 1.21 2.59
C HIS A 101 4.52 0.63 2.94
N TYR A 102 4.01 0.96 4.13
CA TYR A 102 2.67 0.58 4.56
C TYR A 102 1.86 1.81 4.94
N HIS A 103 0.55 1.81 4.59
CA HIS A 103 -0.43 2.75 5.13
C HIS A 103 -1.47 2.03 5.98
N THR A 104 -2.05 2.76 6.94
CA THR A 104 -3.12 2.30 7.82
C THR A 104 -4.32 3.22 7.75
N GLY A 105 -5.50 2.69 7.98
CA GLY A 105 -6.75 3.41 8.15
C GLY A 105 -7.83 2.46 8.65
N GLY A 106 -8.73 2.94 9.51
CA GLY A 106 -9.82 2.11 10.03
C GLY A 106 -10.78 1.67 8.92
N ASN A 107 -11.10 0.40 8.82
CA ASN A 107 -12.07 -0.12 7.86
C ASN A 107 -13.28 -0.72 8.58
N PRO A 108 -14.51 -0.29 8.24
CA PRO A 108 -14.89 0.68 7.21
C PRO A 108 -14.64 2.14 7.60
N GLY A 109 -14.70 3.06 6.62
CA GLY A 109 -14.78 4.50 6.81
C GLY A 109 -13.47 5.27 6.72
N ARG A 110 -12.31 4.60 6.74
CA ARG A 110 -10.97 5.23 6.71
C ARG A 110 -10.75 6.19 7.89
N ASN A 111 -11.33 5.87 9.06
CA ASN A 111 -11.23 6.66 10.29
C ASN A 111 -10.17 6.11 11.25
N GLU A 112 -10.31 6.37 12.54
CA GLU A 112 -9.43 5.89 13.62
C GLU A 112 -9.21 4.38 13.58
N LEU A 113 -8.11 3.92 14.20
CA LEU A 113 -7.76 2.50 14.31
C LEU A 113 -8.31 1.85 15.59
N ASP A 114 -9.35 2.43 16.17
CA ASP A 114 -9.96 2.00 17.42
C ASP A 114 -10.96 0.83 17.25
N ASP A 115 -11.77 0.55 18.27
CA ASP A 115 -12.71 -0.58 18.30
C ASP A 115 -13.93 -0.41 17.36
N THR A 116 -14.03 0.70 16.63
CA THR A 116 -15.12 0.96 15.67
C THR A 116 -14.85 0.38 14.27
N GLN A 117 -13.68 -0.22 14.07
CA GLN A 117 -13.23 -0.78 12.80
C GLN A 117 -12.90 -2.29 12.90
N GLU A 118 -12.71 -2.98 11.78
CA GLU A 118 -12.65 -4.45 11.72
C GLU A 118 -11.24 -5.06 11.70
N LEU A 119 -10.16 -4.24 11.53
CA LEU A 119 -8.79 -4.71 11.39
C LEU A 119 -8.08 -4.85 12.76
N ASN A 120 -7.39 -5.97 12.97
CA ASN A 120 -6.54 -6.14 14.15
C ASN A 120 -5.15 -5.56 13.88
N TYR A 121 -5.01 -4.22 14.01
CA TYR A 121 -3.75 -3.52 13.72
C TYR A 121 -2.57 -3.97 14.56
N LYS A 122 -2.78 -4.39 15.81
CA LYS A 122 -1.70 -4.94 16.63
C LYS A 122 -1.12 -6.24 16.06
N ALA A 123 -1.98 -7.12 15.56
CA ALA A 123 -1.54 -8.36 14.91
C ALA A 123 -0.88 -8.09 13.55
N ILE A 124 -1.39 -7.11 12.80
CA ILE A 124 -0.84 -6.69 11.51
C ILE A 124 0.55 -6.07 11.71
N ALA A 125 0.72 -5.13 12.65
CA ALA A 125 2.01 -4.52 12.97
C ALA A 125 3.04 -5.57 13.39
N ARG A 126 2.63 -6.55 14.23
CA ARG A 126 3.50 -7.70 14.59
C ARG A 126 3.93 -8.49 13.36
N ALA A 127 3.01 -8.78 12.43
CA ALA A 127 3.35 -9.50 11.21
C ALA A 127 4.33 -8.74 10.30
N ILE A 128 4.22 -7.41 10.23
CA ILE A 128 5.18 -6.55 9.52
C ILE A 128 6.56 -6.58 10.18
N ALA A 129 6.60 -6.50 11.52
CA ALA A 129 7.85 -6.60 12.26
C ALA A 129 8.51 -7.98 12.12
N ASP A 130 7.73 -9.06 12.20
CA ASP A 130 8.21 -10.46 12.13
C ASP A 130 8.87 -10.79 10.77
N VAL A 131 8.47 -10.13 9.67
CA VAL A 131 9.13 -10.30 8.36
C VAL A 131 10.39 -9.44 8.21
N GLY A 132 10.79 -8.73 9.23
CA GLY A 132 12.03 -7.93 9.26
C GLY A 132 11.95 -6.63 8.45
N PHE A 133 10.77 -6.07 8.25
CA PHE A 133 10.60 -4.81 7.53
C PHE A 133 11.34 -3.65 8.20
N GLN A 134 12.11 -2.87 7.43
CA GLN A 134 12.94 -1.75 7.92
C GLN A 134 12.47 -0.38 7.44
N GLY A 135 11.29 -0.30 6.81
CA GLY A 135 10.73 0.95 6.30
C GLY A 135 9.80 1.64 7.31
N TYR A 136 8.84 2.36 6.79
CA TYR A 136 7.88 3.12 7.58
C TYR A 136 6.46 2.58 7.35
N MET A 137 5.67 2.58 8.43
CA MET A 137 4.23 2.43 8.40
C MET A 137 3.64 3.79 8.77
N ALA A 138 2.93 4.42 7.84
CA ALA A 138 2.33 5.73 8.04
C ALA A 138 0.82 5.61 8.27
N HIS A 139 0.29 6.51 9.09
CA HIS A 139 -1.14 6.57 9.38
C HIS A 139 -1.82 7.52 8.42
N GLU A 140 -2.70 6.98 7.56
CA GLU A 140 -3.45 7.75 6.56
C GLU A 140 -4.95 7.51 6.75
N PHE A 141 -5.52 8.13 7.78
CA PHE A 141 -6.94 8.06 8.09
C PHE A 141 -7.56 9.46 8.24
N ILE A 142 -8.89 9.53 8.21
CA ILE A 142 -9.68 10.76 8.37
C ILE A 142 -10.20 10.78 9.82
N PRO A 143 -9.58 11.56 10.73
CA PRO A 143 -9.97 11.54 12.13
C PRO A 143 -11.37 12.15 12.33
N LEU A 144 -12.19 11.48 13.14
CA LEU A 144 -13.50 11.95 13.61
C LEU A 144 -13.39 12.69 14.93
N ARG A 145 -12.28 12.53 15.64
CA ARG A 145 -11.95 13.14 16.94
C ARG A 145 -10.80 14.15 16.78
N ASP A 146 -10.22 14.59 17.88
CA ASP A 146 -9.02 15.44 17.83
C ASP A 146 -7.89 14.73 17.07
N PRO A 147 -7.36 15.33 15.97
CA PRO A 147 -6.43 14.64 15.08
C PRO A 147 -5.12 14.19 15.75
N LEU A 148 -4.59 14.98 16.70
CA LEU A 148 -3.33 14.65 17.37
C LEU A 148 -3.52 13.54 18.37
N THR A 149 -4.63 13.53 19.08
CA THR A 149 -5.00 12.43 19.98
C THR A 149 -5.18 11.13 19.19
N SER A 150 -5.98 11.16 18.12
CA SER A 150 -6.21 9.99 17.25
C SER A 150 -4.91 9.46 16.65
N LEU A 151 -4.00 10.34 16.23
CA LEU A 151 -2.70 9.93 15.70
C LEU A 151 -1.82 9.27 16.79
N GLY A 152 -1.78 9.85 18.00
CA GLY A 152 -1.06 9.27 19.15
C GLY A 152 -1.53 7.85 19.47
N GLU A 153 -2.85 7.65 19.54
CA GLU A 153 -3.46 6.34 19.77
C GLU A 153 -3.11 5.32 18.67
N ALA A 154 -3.13 5.76 17.41
CA ALA A 154 -2.76 4.91 16.28
C ALA A 154 -1.28 4.48 16.33
N VAL A 155 -0.39 5.40 16.70
CA VAL A 155 1.05 5.11 16.89
C VAL A 155 1.23 4.09 18.02
N GLU A 156 0.62 4.31 19.20
CA GLU A 156 0.73 3.40 20.34
C GLU A 156 0.20 1.99 20.01
N LEU A 157 -0.91 1.90 19.30
CA LEU A 157 -1.49 0.61 18.87
C LEU A 157 -0.54 -0.21 17.99
N CYS A 158 0.29 0.45 17.19
CA CYS A 158 1.18 -0.18 16.24
C CYS A 158 2.61 -0.42 16.75
N VAL A 159 2.92 0.02 17.97
CA VAL A 159 4.18 -0.34 18.65
C VAL A 159 4.11 -1.80 19.13
N VAL A 160 5.04 -2.67 18.69
CA VAL A 160 5.00 -4.12 18.93
C VAL A 160 6.39 -4.70 19.27
#